data_338e14e1002a12808fc64c6a4b6d7660
#
_entry.id   338e14e1002a12808fc64c6a4b6d7660
#
_cell.length_a   1.000
_cell.length_b   1.000
_cell.length_c   1.000
_cell.angle_alpha   90.00
_cell.angle_beta   90.00
_cell.angle_gamma   90.00
#
_symmetry.space_group_name_H-M   'P 1'
#
loop_
_entity.id
_entity.type
_entity.pdbx_description
1 polymer ?
#
loop_
_entity_poly.entity_id
_entity_poly.type
_entity_poly.pdbx_seq_one_letter_code
_entity_poly.pdbx_strand_id
1 'polypeptide(L)'
;PGVGHALNPIKKERRDIQTSAFTSIHTMRNAVSRQFTTFDLNTKIKAHLVGPGEKSVLVDHTSPGVITRMWFTINGWFWENWDLSKERWPDPTILKMLILRIYWDGEDYPSVECPIGDFFGIGHCEYKHYMSKYIGMSSGGFYCYFPMPFKKVRIEVENLHHRLTTSVFL
;
A
#
# COMPACT_ATOMS: atom_id res chain seq x y z
N PRO A 1 -58.89 33.12 21.36
CA PRO A 1 -58.54 31.74 21.18
C PRO A 1 -57.24 31.64 20.41
N GLY A 2 -56.14 31.44 21.14
CA GLY A 2 -54.81 31.34 20.60
C GLY A 2 -54.54 29.96 20.08
N VAL A 3 -54.12 29.83 18.85
CA VAL A 3 -53.65 28.60 18.23
C VAL A 3 -52.19 28.42 18.59
N GLY A 4 -51.91 27.56 19.57
CA GLY A 4 -50.56 27.18 19.91
C GLY A 4 -49.97 26.29 18.80
N HIS A 5 -48.97 26.79 18.06
CA HIS A 5 -48.17 25.99 17.21
C HIS A 5 -47.19 25.15 18.07
N ALA A 6 -47.50 23.86 18.18
CA ALA A 6 -46.54 22.89 18.72
C ALA A 6 -45.35 22.81 17.78
N LEU A 7 -44.18 23.22 18.27
CA LEU A 7 -42.91 23.03 17.58
C LEU A 7 -42.59 21.52 17.58
N ASN A 8 -42.56 20.91 16.39
CA ASN A 8 -42.06 19.53 16.23
C ASN A 8 -40.63 19.45 16.75
N PRO A 9 -40.30 18.45 17.59
CA PRO A 9 -38.94 18.24 18.02
C PRO A 9 -38.09 17.88 16.79
N ILE A 10 -37.09 18.69 16.51
CA ILE A 10 -36.06 18.40 15.51
C ILE A 10 -35.46 17.04 15.92
N LYS A 11 -35.77 16.01 15.18
CA LYS A 11 -35.04 14.73 15.26
C LYS A 11 -33.59 15.04 14.90
N LYS A 12 -32.75 15.11 15.91
CA LYS A 12 -31.31 15.17 15.75
C LYS A 12 -30.89 13.81 15.22
N GLU A 13 -30.84 13.66 13.89
CA GLU A 13 -30.14 12.55 13.26
C GLU A 13 -28.71 12.59 13.81
N ARG A 14 -28.37 11.64 14.64
CA ARG A 14 -26.98 11.37 14.96
C ARG A 14 -26.34 10.95 13.64
N ARG A 15 -25.65 11.87 12.99
CA ARG A 15 -24.66 11.51 12.00
C ARG A 15 -23.65 10.68 12.77
N ASP A 16 -23.65 9.38 12.50
CA ASP A 16 -22.60 8.52 12.96
C ASP A 16 -21.30 9.08 12.40
N ILE A 17 -20.59 9.80 13.24
CA ILE A 17 -19.24 10.26 12.92
C ILE A 17 -18.48 8.96 12.70
N GLN A 18 -18.13 8.66 11.45
CA GLN A 18 -17.25 7.55 11.13
C GLN A 18 -15.95 7.81 11.90
N THR A 19 -15.88 7.20 13.07
CA THR A 19 -14.66 7.19 13.86
C THR A 19 -13.58 6.55 13.02
N SER A 20 -12.53 7.27 12.72
CA SER A 20 -11.40 6.76 11.95
C SER A 20 -10.89 5.48 12.62
N ALA A 21 -10.30 4.58 11.82
CA ALA A 21 -9.74 3.33 12.32
C ALA A 21 -8.79 3.51 13.52
N PHE A 22 -8.22 4.70 13.67
CA PHE A 22 -7.30 5.06 14.75
C PHE A 22 -7.98 5.53 16.03
N THR A 23 -9.20 6.07 15.96
CA THR A 23 -9.93 6.57 17.13
C THR A 23 -10.73 5.48 17.85
N SER A 24 -10.87 4.31 17.23
CA SER A 24 -11.59 3.16 17.80
C SER A 24 -10.71 1.93 18.05
N ILE A 25 -9.42 2.14 18.31
CA ILE A 25 -8.44 1.06 18.53
C ILE A 25 -8.81 0.15 19.73
N HIS A 26 -9.54 0.68 20.69
CA HIS A 26 -10.03 -0.03 21.86
C HIS A 26 -11.29 -0.85 21.60
N THR A 27 -11.89 -0.72 20.43
CA THR A 27 -13.15 -1.41 20.11
C THR A 27 -12.85 -2.70 19.35
N MET A 28 -13.27 -3.83 19.89
CA MET A 28 -13.21 -5.11 19.18
C MET A 28 -14.12 -5.06 17.96
N ARG A 29 -13.58 -5.44 16.81
CA ARG A 29 -14.30 -5.51 15.54
C ARG A 29 -14.63 -6.96 15.24
N ASN A 30 -15.82 -7.20 14.73
CA ASN A 30 -16.16 -8.50 14.14
C ASN A 30 -15.55 -8.60 12.75
N ALA A 31 -14.24 -8.80 12.70
CA ALA A 31 -13.48 -8.90 11.46
C ALA A 31 -12.34 -9.91 11.61
N VAL A 32 -12.01 -10.56 10.52
CA VAL A 32 -10.86 -11.47 10.42
C VAL A 32 -9.68 -10.70 9.85
N SER A 33 -8.55 -10.71 10.57
CA SER A 33 -7.32 -10.15 10.05
C SER A 33 -6.64 -11.15 9.12
N ARG A 34 -6.18 -10.67 7.96
CA ARG A 34 -5.41 -11.44 6.99
C ARG A 34 -4.15 -10.66 6.62
N GLN A 35 -3.10 -11.40 6.29
CA GLN A 35 -1.87 -10.86 5.75
C GLN A 35 -1.58 -11.51 4.40
N PHE A 36 -1.24 -10.70 3.42
CA PHE A 36 -0.64 -11.11 2.16
C PHE A 36 0.85 -10.77 2.25
N THR A 37 1.70 -11.68 1.79
CA THR A 37 3.14 -11.50 1.87
C THR A 37 3.82 -12.25 0.74
N THR A 38 4.96 -11.77 0.30
CA THR A 38 5.84 -12.48 -0.65
C THR A 38 6.67 -13.58 0.00
N PHE A 39 6.59 -13.74 1.32
CA PHE A 39 7.30 -14.79 2.03
C PHE A 39 6.63 -16.15 1.86
N ASP A 40 7.31 -17.08 1.22
CA ASP A 40 6.88 -18.47 1.09
C ASP A 40 7.39 -19.32 2.29
N LEU A 41 6.44 -19.85 3.04
CA LEU A 41 6.73 -20.66 4.23
C LEU A 41 7.45 -21.97 3.91
N ASN A 42 7.24 -22.56 2.73
CA ASN A 42 7.82 -23.84 2.35
C ASN A 42 9.25 -23.67 1.83
N THR A 43 9.44 -22.77 0.89
CA THR A 43 10.74 -22.54 0.25
C THR A 43 11.64 -21.59 1.05
N LYS A 44 11.07 -20.85 2.03
CA LYS A 44 11.74 -19.79 2.80
C LYS A 44 12.22 -18.63 1.93
N ILE A 45 11.73 -18.53 0.69
CA ILE A 45 11.98 -17.39 -0.18
C ILE A 45 11.22 -16.20 0.39
N LYS A 46 11.91 -15.07 0.54
CA LYS A 46 11.35 -13.85 1.17
C LYS A 46 10.83 -12.84 0.16
N ALA A 47 11.40 -12.86 -1.02
CA ALA A 47 11.16 -11.85 -2.04
C ALA A 47 10.50 -12.45 -3.28
N HIS A 48 9.68 -11.68 -3.92
CA HIS A 48 9.21 -11.96 -5.28
C HIS A 48 10.11 -11.24 -6.28
N LEU A 49 10.70 -11.99 -7.21
CA LEU A 49 11.57 -11.44 -8.24
C LEU A 49 10.73 -10.97 -9.42
N VAL A 50 11.02 -9.79 -9.93
CA VAL A 50 10.35 -9.20 -11.09
C VAL A 50 11.42 -8.79 -12.09
N GLY A 51 11.53 -9.54 -13.18
CA GLY A 51 12.50 -9.30 -14.25
C GLY A 51 12.14 -8.09 -15.12
N PRO A 52 13.08 -7.68 -16.01
CA PRO A 52 12.82 -6.61 -16.97
C PRO A 52 11.61 -6.92 -17.85
N GLY A 53 10.65 -5.98 -17.92
CA GLY A 53 9.40 -6.14 -18.68
C GLY A 53 8.39 -7.11 -18.08
N GLU A 54 8.69 -7.69 -16.91
CA GLU A 54 7.79 -8.62 -16.24
C GLU A 54 6.71 -7.89 -15.44
N LYS A 55 5.51 -8.48 -15.48
CA LYS A 55 4.37 -8.09 -14.67
C LYS A 55 4.04 -9.22 -13.70
N SER A 56 3.84 -8.88 -12.44
CA SER A 56 3.56 -9.85 -11.38
C SER A 56 2.41 -9.41 -10.49
N VAL A 57 1.51 -10.36 -10.21
CA VAL A 57 0.40 -10.18 -9.28
C VAL A 57 0.89 -10.48 -7.87
N LEU A 58 0.83 -9.51 -6.99
CA LEU A 58 1.20 -9.64 -5.58
C LEU A 58 0.03 -10.04 -4.69
N VAL A 59 -1.15 -9.51 -4.99
CA VAL A 59 -2.39 -9.79 -4.26
C VAL A 59 -3.53 -9.94 -5.26
N ASP A 60 -4.31 -11.01 -5.10
CA ASP A 60 -5.62 -11.18 -5.76
C ASP A 60 -6.59 -11.73 -4.72
N HIS A 61 -7.54 -10.90 -4.30
CA HIS A 61 -8.48 -11.25 -3.23
C HIS A 61 -9.91 -10.88 -3.61
N THR A 62 -10.79 -11.88 -3.55
CA THR A 62 -12.14 -11.79 -4.10
C THR A 62 -13.23 -11.60 -3.05
N SER A 63 -12.86 -11.46 -1.77
CA SER A 63 -13.83 -11.21 -0.70
C SER A 63 -13.71 -9.78 -0.19
N PRO A 64 -14.81 -9.17 0.28
CA PRO A 64 -14.81 -7.82 0.82
C PRO A 64 -13.83 -7.64 1.99
N GLY A 65 -13.21 -6.48 2.05
CA GLY A 65 -12.28 -6.15 3.11
C GLY A 65 -11.85 -4.69 3.12
N VAL A 66 -10.88 -4.40 3.95
CA VAL A 66 -10.20 -3.11 4.02
C VAL A 66 -8.71 -3.36 4.12
N ILE A 67 -7.92 -2.83 3.20
CA ILE A 67 -6.48 -2.75 3.40
C ILE A 67 -6.25 -1.68 4.48
N THR A 68 -5.64 -2.07 5.58
CA THR A 68 -5.33 -1.14 6.68
C THR A 68 -3.86 -0.78 6.74
N ARG A 69 -3.03 -1.57 6.06
CA ARG A 69 -1.59 -1.38 6.01
C ARG A 69 -1.01 -2.03 4.76
N MET A 70 -0.17 -1.29 4.06
CA MET A 70 0.76 -1.81 3.07
C MET A 70 2.19 -1.52 3.54
N TRP A 71 3.08 -2.48 3.34
CA TRP A 71 4.49 -2.30 3.61
C TRP A 71 5.29 -2.94 2.48
N PHE A 72 6.20 -2.19 1.91
CA PHE A 72 7.06 -2.65 0.84
C PHE A 72 8.52 -2.37 1.16
N THR A 73 9.38 -3.25 0.68
CA THR A 73 10.77 -2.91 0.43
C THR A 73 11.19 -3.51 -0.91
N ILE A 74 12.13 -2.87 -1.54
CA ILE A 74 12.59 -3.20 -2.89
C ILE A 74 14.08 -3.48 -2.78
N ASN A 75 14.47 -4.65 -3.27
CA ASN A 75 15.84 -5.12 -3.19
C ASN A 75 16.77 -4.38 -4.15
N GLY A 76 18.02 -4.59 -3.91
CA GLY A 76 19.12 -3.95 -4.59
C GLY A 76 19.68 -2.80 -3.77
N TRP A 77 18.90 -2.30 -2.82
CA TRP A 77 19.32 -1.14 -2.06
C TRP A 77 19.94 -1.47 -0.70
N PHE A 78 19.48 -2.53 -0.02
CA PHE A 78 19.86 -2.76 1.37
C PHE A 78 20.84 -3.92 1.58
N TRP A 79 20.83 -4.92 0.73
CA TRP A 79 21.50 -6.19 1.04
C TRP A 79 22.69 -6.53 0.14
N GLU A 80 22.65 -6.12 -1.13
CA GLU A 80 23.70 -6.49 -2.09
C GLU A 80 24.88 -5.52 -2.10
N ASN A 81 24.73 -4.32 -1.53
CA ASN A 81 25.71 -3.25 -1.63
C ASN A 81 26.01 -2.56 -0.28
N TRP A 82 25.93 -3.28 0.83
CA TRP A 82 26.44 -2.77 2.11
C TRP A 82 27.96 -2.64 2.12
N ASP A 83 28.60 -2.86 1.02
CA ASP A 83 30.02 -2.64 0.86
C ASP A 83 30.28 -1.13 0.60
N LEU A 84 30.54 -0.41 1.66
CA LEU A 84 30.87 1.01 1.62
C LEU A 84 32.07 1.35 0.73
N SER A 85 32.86 0.34 0.31
CA SER A 85 33.98 0.51 -0.61
C SER A 85 33.57 0.55 -2.07
N LYS A 86 32.33 0.14 -2.40
CA LYS A 86 31.78 0.17 -3.75
C LYS A 86 30.95 1.43 -3.93
N GLU A 87 31.43 2.35 -4.74
CA GLU A 87 30.75 3.60 -5.12
C GLU A 87 29.42 3.40 -5.89
N ARG A 88 28.97 2.17 -6.08
CA ARG A 88 27.74 1.88 -6.81
C ARG A 88 26.60 1.52 -5.84
N TRP A 89 25.84 2.52 -5.52
CA TRP A 89 24.47 2.30 -5.04
C TRP A 89 23.64 1.61 -6.12
N PRO A 90 22.71 0.74 -5.78
CA PRO A 90 21.76 0.22 -6.76
C PRO A 90 21.08 1.38 -7.45
N ASP A 91 20.78 1.17 -8.72
CA ASP A 91 20.17 2.19 -9.55
C ASP A 91 18.82 2.63 -8.94
N PRO A 92 18.73 3.85 -8.37
CA PRO A 92 17.52 4.30 -7.70
C PRO A 92 16.38 4.54 -8.68
N THR A 93 16.66 4.54 -10.01
CA THR A 93 15.64 4.70 -11.04
C THR A 93 14.63 3.56 -11.03
N ILE A 94 14.93 2.42 -10.38
CA ILE A 94 13.96 1.35 -10.16
C ILE A 94 12.69 1.85 -9.47
N LEU A 95 12.77 2.85 -8.62
CA LEU A 95 11.62 3.47 -7.96
C LEU A 95 10.68 4.18 -8.93
N LYS A 96 11.19 4.57 -10.11
CA LYS A 96 10.39 5.13 -11.22
C LYS A 96 9.98 4.08 -12.24
N MET A 97 10.73 3.00 -12.35
CA MET A 97 10.53 1.97 -13.37
C MET A 97 9.68 0.80 -12.87
N LEU A 98 9.49 0.65 -11.56
CA LEU A 98 8.57 -0.33 -11.00
C LEU A 98 7.20 0.33 -10.83
N ILE A 99 6.26 -0.07 -11.68
CA ILE A 99 4.90 0.48 -11.68
C ILE A 99 4.02 -0.34 -10.76
N LEU A 100 3.39 0.33 -9.81
CA LEU A 100 2.35 -0.25 -8.95
C LEU A 100 0.99 -0.02 -9.59
N ARG A 101 0.17 -1.08 -9.68
CA ARG A 101 -1.24 -1.00 -10.07
C ARG A 101 -2.12 -1.61 -9.02
N ILE A 102 -3.24 -0.93 -8.74
CA ILE A 102 -4.28 -1.45 -7.85
C ILE A 102 -5.61 -1.34 -8.55
N TYR A 103 -6.31 -2.49 -8.62
CA TYR A 103 -7.64 -2.61 -9.20
C TYR A 103 -8.64 -2.90 -8.09
N TRP A 104 -9.74 -2.19 -8.10
CA TRP A 104 -10.83 -2.39 -7.16
C TRP A 104 -12.02 -3.05 -7.83
N ASP A 105 -12.70 -3.91 -7.10
CA ASP A 105 -14.05 -4.41 -7.36
C ASP A 105 -14.26 -5.06 -8.74
N GLY A 106 -13.16 -5.47 -9.40
CA GLY A 106 -13.18 -6.13 -10.70
C GLY A 106 -13.17 -5.15 -11.88
N GLU A 107 -12.72 -3.92 -11.66
CA GLU A 107 -12.51 -2.97 -12.74
C GLU A 107 -11.43 -3.46 -13.73
N ASP A 108 -11.65 -3.16 -15.02
CA ASP A 108 -10.71 -3.53 -16.10
C ASP A 108 -9.47 -2.63 -16.12
N TYR A 109 -9.59 -1.41 -15.59
CA TYR A 109 -8.51 -0.42 -15.50
C TYR A 109 -8.08 -0.21 -14.06
N PRO A 110 -6.79 0.00 -13.80
CA PRO A 110 -6.32 0.26 -12.45
C PRO A 110 -6.78 1.65 -11.98
N SER A 111 -7.32 1.72 -10.77
CA SER A 111 -7.62 3.00 -10.11
C SER A 111 -6.36 3.66 -9.53
N VAL A 112 -5.31 2.88 -9.32
CA VAL A 112 -3.97 3.36 -8.99
C VAL A 112 -3.02 2.81 -10.03
N GLU A 113 -2.32 3.70 -10.74
CA GLU A 113 -1.24 3.36 -11.65
C GLU A 113 -0.17 4.44 -11.55
N CYS A 114 0.92 4.12 -10.92
CA CYS A 114 2.04 5.05 -10.78
C CYS A 114 3.35 4.32 -10.44
N PRO A 115 4.49 4.97 -10.63
CA PRO A 115 5.76 4.50 -10.09
C PRO A 115 5.66 4.23 -8.59
N ILE A 116 6.23 3.12 -8.13
CA ILE A 116 6.12 2.75 -6.71
C ILE A 116 6.74 3.81 -5.79
N GLY A 117 7.82 4.46 -6.23
CA GLY A 117 8.42 5.55 -5.48
C GLY A 117 7.47 6.74 -5.32
N ASP A 118 6.71 7.08 -6.37
CA ASP A 118 5.74 8.18 -6.34
C ASP A 118 4.57 7.88 -5.40
N PHE A 119 4.08 6.63 -5.42
CA PHE A 119 3.01 6.20 -4.52
C PHE A 119 3.38 6.40 -3.05
N PHE A 120 4.64 6.14 -2.70
CA PHE A 120 5.14 6.31 -1.34
C PHE A 120 5.83 7.66 -1.08
N GLY A 121 5.69 8.65 -1.97
CA GLY A 121 6.24 9.99 -1.79
C GLY A 121 7.75 10.12 -2.01
N ILE A 122 8.37 9.16 -2.67
CA ILE A 122 9.80 9.14 -3.03
C ILE A 122 9.98 9.44 -4.53
N GLY A 123 9.30 10.46 -5.01
CA GLY A 123 9.22 10.80 -6.42
C GLY A 123 10.53 11.21 -7.09
N HIS A 124 11.57 11.52 -6.33
CA HIS A 124 12.89 11.88 -6.86
C HIS A 124 13.91 10.73 -6.83
N CYS A 125 13.46 9.49 -6.59
CA CYS A 125 14.32 8.32 -6.46
C CYS A 125 15.39 8.44 -5.35
N GLU A 126 15.17 9.27 -4.37
CA GLU A 126 16.06 9.42 -3.22
C GLU A 126 15.48 8.70 -2.01
N TYR A 127 16.22 7.75 -1.48
CA TYR A 127 15.86 7.09 -0.22
C TYR A 127 16.09 8.04 0.95
N LYS A 128 15.04 8.75 1.34
CA LYS A 128 15.09 9.66 2.49
C LYS A 128 14.10 9.22 3.55
N HIS A 129 14.60 9.13 4.75
CA HIS A 129 13.73 8.88 5.91
C HIS A 129 12.74 10.04 6.07
N TYR A 130 11.46 9.74 5.99
CA TYR A 130 10.39 10.67 6.29
C TYR A 130 9.19 9.94 6.87
N MET A 131 8.42 10.63 7.68
CA MET A 131 7.21 10.08 8.29
C MET A 131 6.06 11.06 8.14
N SER A 132 4.93 10.53 7.71
CA SER A 132 3.65 11.20 7.78
C SER A 132 2.63 10.28 8.46
N LYS A 133 1.42 10.77 8.67
CA LYS A 133 0.35 9.98 9.27
C LYS A 133 -0.01 8.75 8.44
N TYR A 134 0.04 8.84 7.12
CA TYR A 134 -0.48 7.81 6.24
C TYR A 134 0.56 7.12 5.38
N ILE A 135 1.57 7.83 4.92
CA ILE A 135 2.64 7.28 4.10
C ILE A 135 4.00 7.70 4.63
N GLY A 136 5.00 6.90 4.36
CA GLY A 136 6.36 7.25 4.74
C GLY A 136 7.36 6.19 4.32
N MET A 137 8.62 6.50 4.63
CA MET A 137 9.75 5.63 4.41
C MET A 137 10.63 5.63 5.66
N SER A 138 10.92 4.44 6.16
CA SER A 138 11.79 4.24 7.32
C SER A 138 12.62 2.99 7.14
N SER A 139 13.92 3.09 7.40
CA SER A 139 14.84 1.94 7.35
C SER A 139 14.78 1.16 6.02
N GLY A 140 14.61 1.85 4.90
CA GLY A 140 14.50 1.25 3.57
C GLY A 140 13.13 0.62 3.25
N GLY A 141 12.20 0.64 4.19
CA GLY A 141 10.84 0.17 3.99
C GLY A 141 9.85 1.31 3.77
N PHE A 142 8.95 1.12 2.83
CA PHE A 142 7.87 2.03 2.52
C PHE A 142 6.60 1.56 3.21
N TYR A 143 5.82 2.48 3.75
CA TYR A 143 4.55 2.14 4.37
C TYR A 143 3.41 3.03 3.90
N CYS A 144 2.22 2.44 3.85
CA CYS A 144 0.96 3.13 3.61
C CYS A 144 -0.09 2.63 4.59
N TYR A 145 -0.72 3.55 5.32
CA TYR A 145 -1.80 3.30 6.27
C TYR A 145 -3.12 3.92 5.82
N PHE A 146 -3.26 4.29 4.56
CA PHE A 146 -4.55 4.69 4.03
C PHE A 146 -5.52 3.51 4.14
N PRO A 147 -6.67 3.66 4.78
CA PRO A 147 -7.70 2.64 4.76
C PRO A 147 -8.33 2.58 3.37
N MET A 148 -8.23 1.42 2.71
CA MET A 148 -8.72 1.19 1.36
C MET A 148 -9.78 0.09 1.38
N PRO A 149 -11.07 0.44 1.47
CA PRO A 149 -12.17 -0.53 1.43
C PRO A 149 -12.37 -1.07 0.01
N PHE A 150 -12.72 -2.35 -0.10
CA PHE A 150 -12.97 -3.03 -1.37
C PHE A 150 -13.96 -4.18 -1.22
N LYS A 151 -14.58 -4.60 -2.31
CA LYS A 151 -15.27 -5.89 -2.47
C LYS A 151 -14.33 -6.95 -3.03
N LYS A 152 -13.46 -6.52 -3.95
CA LYS A 152 -12.34 -7.30 -4.51
C LYS A 152 -11.14 -6.38 -4.65
N VAL A 153 -9.94 -6.94 -4.55
CA VAL A 153 -8.70 -6.18 -4.79
C VAL A 153 -7.70 -7.04 -5.55
N ARG A 154 -7.07 -6.43 -6.54
CA ARG A 154 -5.89 -6.98 -7.21
C ARG A 154 -4.79 -5.94 -7.19
N ILE A 155 -3.61 -6.36 -6.73
CA ILE A 155 -2.41 -5.52 -6.68
C ILE A 155 -1.35 -6.20 -7.52
N GLU A 156 -0.79 -5.47 -8.46
CA GLU A 156 0.29 -5.94 -9.31
C GLU A 156 1.41 -4.92 -9.43
N VAL A 157 2.57 -5.40 -9.80
CA VAL A 157 3.73 -4.60 -10.14
C VAL A 157 4.23 -4.98 -11.52
N GLU A 158 4.76 -4.01 -12.26
CA GLU A 158 5.41 -4.21 -13.56
C GLU A 158 6.76 -3.51 -13.54
N ASN A 159 7.80 -4.25 -13.89
CA ASN A 159 9.16 -3.71 -13.96
C ASN A 159 9.46 -3.23 -15.40
N LEU A 160 9.42 -1.93 -15.59
CA LEU A 160 9.76 -1.29 -16.87
C LEU A 160 11.26 -1.06 -17.05
N HIS A 161 12.08 -1.43 -16.08
CA HIS A 161 13.53 -1.28 -16.21
C HIS A 161 14.08 -2.27 -17.25
N HIS A 162 14.97 -1.80 -18.13
CA HIS A 162 15.43 -2.56 -19.28
C HIS A 162 16.51 -3.61 -18.98
N ARG A 163 17.09 -3.61 -17.77
CA ARG A 163 18.20 -4.50 -17.38
C ARG A 163 18.09 -5.10 -15.99
N LEU A 164 17.49 -4.38 -15.05
CA LEU A 164 17.52 -4.81 -13.65
C LEU A 164 16.33 -5.70 -13.32
N THR A 165 16.62 -6.87 -12.79
CA THR A 165 15.65 -7.63 -12.00
C THR A 165 15.58 -7.02 -10.62
N THR A 166 14.39 -6.81 -10.11
CA THR A 166 14.18 -6.30 -8.74
C THR A 166 13.49 -7.34 -7.88
N SER A 167 13.78 -7.32 -6.61
CA SER A 167 13.06 -8.11 -5.61
C SER A 167 12.06 -7.22 -4.91
N VAL A 168 10.83 -7.68 -4.81
CA VAL A 168 9.75 -7.01 -4.08
C VAL A 168 9.43 -7.83 -2.84
N PHE A 169 9.41 -7.15 -1.70
CA PHE A 169 8.96 -7.72 -0.42
C PHE A 169 7.68 -6.99 0.00
N LEU A 170 6.66 -7.75 0.27
CA LEU A 170 5.36 -7.30 0.74
C LEU A 170 5.04 -7.97 2.09
#